data_954c2e1d3598e67632847535c91bc426
#
_entry.id   954c2e1d3598e67632847535c91bc426
#
_cell.length_a   1.000
_cell.length_b   1.000
_cell.length_c   1.000
_cell.angle_alpha   90.00
_cell.angle_beta   90.00
_cell.angle_gamma   90.00
#
_symmetry.space_group_name_H-M   'P 1'
#
loop_
_entity.id
_entity.type
_entity.pdbx_description
1 polymer ?
#
loop_
_entity_poly.entity_id
_entity_poly.type
_entity_poly.pdbx_seq_one_letter_code
_entity_poly.pdbx_strand_id
1 'polypeptide(L)'
;MSNITWSPTSWHSFKIEQHPTYKDKQELERVKKELHSYPPLVFAGEARNLQKRLAQVIDNKAFLLQGGDCAESFSQFSANRIKDMFKVMMQMAIVLTFAGSIPIVKVGRIAGQFAKPRSNATEILDNEEVLSYRGDIINGISKKEREPKPERMLKAYHQSVATLNLIRAFAQGGLANLEQVHRFNLDFVKNNDFGQKYQQIADRITQALGFMQACGVEIEKTPILREVEFYTSHEALLLHYEEPLVRKDSLTNQFYDCSAHMLWIGERTRDPKGAHVEFLRGVCNPIGVKIGPNASVSEVLELCDVLNPHNIKGRLNLIVRMGSKMIKERLPKLLQGVLKEKRHILWSIDPMHGNTVKTSLGVKTRAFDSVLDEVKSFFEIHRAEGSLASGVHLEMTGENVTECIGGSQAITEEGLSCHYYTQCDPRLNATQALELAFLIADMLKKQRS
;
A
#
# COMPACT_ATOMS: atom_id res chain seq x y z
N MET A 1 -6.89 25.75 -16.63
CA MET A 1 -6.63 25.50 -15.19
C MET A 1 -6.74 26.83 -14.47
N SER A 2 -7.51 26.89 -13.36
CA SER A 2 -7.60 28.10 -12.53
C SER A 2 -6.24 28.48 -12.00
N ASN A 3 -5.88 29.76 -12.07
CA ASN A 3 -4.63 30.35 -11.54
C ASN A 3 -4.58 30.34 -9.99
N ILE A 4 -5.07 29.27 -9.34
CA ILE A 4 -5.02 29.17 -7.89
C ILE A 4 -3.62 28.77 -7.48
N THR A 5 -2.93 29.66 -6.79
CA THR A 5 -1.67 29.34 -6.12
C THR A 5 -1.93 28.25 -5.10
N TRP A 6 -1.22 27.12 -5.19
CA TRP A 6 -1.40 26.02 -4.26
C TRP A 6 -1.03 26.40 -2.82
N SER A 7 -1.82 25.94 -1.90
CA SER A 7 -1.53 25.93 -0.46
C SER A 7 -2.07 24.63 0.15
N PRO A 8 -1.67 24.25 1.38
CA PRO A 8 -2.24 23.08 2.05
C PRO A 8 -3.76 23.09 2.18
N THR A 9 -4.38 24.27 2.08
CA THR A 9 -5.84 24.49 2.21
C THR A 9 -6.53 24.75 0.87
N SER A 10 -5.82 24.83 -0.28
CA SER A 10 -6.43 25.15 -1.57
C SER A 10 -7.52 24.18 -2.00
N TRP A 11 -7.44 22.91 -1.57
CA TRP A 11 -8.42 21.88 -1.85
C TRP A 11 -9.84 22.20 -1.37
N HIS A 12 -10.01 23.07 -0.37
CA HIS A 12 -11.32 23.50 0.12
C HIS A 12 -12.20 24.18 -0.95
N SER A 13 -11.57 24.68 -2.02
CA SER A 13 -12.27 25.32 -3.15
C SER A 13 -12.67 24.34 -4.25
N PHE A 14 -12.37 23.06 -4.09
CA PHE A 14 -12.62 22.02 -5.08
C PHE A 14 -13.70 21.05 -4.62
N LYS A 15 -14.36 20.38 -5.57
CA LYS A 15 -15.31 19.32 -5.26
C LYS A 15 -14.62 18.18 -4.55
N ILE A 16 -15.13 17.81 -3.38
CA ILE A 16 -14.60 16.70 -2.59
C ILE A 16 -15.59 15.53 -2.59
N GLU A 17 -15.06 14.36 -2.89
CA GLU A 17 -15.81 13.10 -2.86
C GLU A 17 -15.35 12.24 -1.68
N GLN A 18 -16.19 11.31 -1.24
CA GLN A 18 -15.87 10.34 -0.19
C GLN A 18 -15.49 10.94 1.17
N HIS A 19 -15.72 12.23 1.39
CA HIS A 19 -15.38 12.92 2.63
C HIS A 19 -16.55 12.89 3.63
N PRO A 20 -16.30 12.75 4.94
CA PRO A 20 -17.37 12.83 5.94
C PRO A 20 -17.82 14.26 6.17
N THR A 21 -19.09 14.41 6.59
CA THR A 21 -19.59 15.67 7.14
C THR A 21 -19.51 15.60 8.66
N TYR A 22 -18.75 16.51 9.26
CA TYR A 22 -18.69 16.67 10.71
C TYR A 22 -19.74 17.68 11.17
N LYS A 23 -20.58 17.30 12.13
CA LYS A 23 -21.62 18.18 12.70
C LYS A 23 -21.01 19.30 13.54
N ASP A 24 -20.03 18.95 14.35
CA ASP A 24 -19.30 19.91 15.18
C ASP A 24 -18.05 20.44 14.42
N LYS A 25 -18.23 21.61 13.82
CA LYS A 25 -17.15 22.29 13.10
C LYS A 25 -16.11 22.92 14.02
N GLN A 26 -16.51 23.32 15.23
CA GLN A 26 -15.58 23.90 16.20
C GLN A 26 -14.63 22.82 16.72
N GLU A 27 -15.17 21.64 16.99
CA GLU A 27 -14.37 20.47 17.38
C GLU A 27 -13.44 20.02 16.25
N LEU A 28 -13.90 20.05 15.00
CA LEU A 28 -13.04 19.75 13.85
C LEU A 28 -11.84 20.70 13.79
N GLU A 29 -12.06 22.00 13.90
CA GLU A 29 -10.96 22.99 13.86
C GLU A 29 -10.03 22.88 15.08
N ARG A 30 -10.57 22.55 16.27
CA ARG A 30 -9.76 22.25 17.45
C ARG A 30 -8.81 21.07 17.18
N VAL A 31 -9.33 19.97 16.68
CA VAL A 31 -8.57 18.76 16.38
C VAL A 31 -7.51 19.01 15.28
N LYS A 32 -7.86 19.73 14.21
CA LYS A 32 -6.90 20.12 13.16
C LYS A 32 -5.76 20.97 13.73
N LYS A 33 -6.06 21.94 14.58
CA LYS A 33 -5.05 22.78 15.24
C LYS A 33 -4.14 21.97 16.16
N GLU A 34 -4.70 20.99 16.88
CA GLU A 34 -3.95 20.08 17.73
C GLU A 34 -3.02 19.18 16.91
N LEU A 35 -3.50 18.54 15.82
CA LEU A 35 -2.68 17.76 14.90
C LEU A 35 -1.55 18.59 14.28
N HIS A 36 -1.83 19.85 13.94
CA HIS A 36 -0.80 20.74 13.39
C HIS A 36 0.34 21.01 14.38
N SER A 37 0.06 21.01 15.68
CA SER A 37 1.06 21.20 16.73
C SER A 37 1.90 19.94 17.03
N TYR A 38 1.46 18.77 16.57
CA TYR A 38 2.15 17.51 16.81
C TYR A 38 3.41 17.34 15.94
N PRO A 39 4.39 16.55 16.38
CA PRO A 39 5.53 16.19 15.56
C PRO A 39 5.10 15.50 14.23
N PRO A 40 5.86 15.67 13.15
CA PRO A 40 5.59 14.92 11.93
C PRO A 40 5.80 13.40 12.15
N LEU A 41 4.99 12.56 11.51
CA LEU A 41 5.13 11.11 11.56
C LEU A 41 6.35 10.63 10.77
N VAL A 42 6.61 11.28 9.64
CA VAL A 42 7.79 11.05 8.78
C VAL A 42 8.43 12.38 8.40
N PHE A 43 9.71 12.37 8.03
CA PHE A 43 10.42 13.55 7.60
C PHE A 43 10.52 13.63 6.07
N ALA A 44 10.59 14.84 5.55
CA ALA A 44 10.77 15.11 4.12
C ALA A 44 11.96 14.36 3.52
N GLY A 45 13.06 14.19 4.28
CA GLY A 45 14.23 13.42 3.86
C GLY A 45 13.93 11.96 3.58
N GLU A 46 13.07 11.33 4.39
CA GLU A 46 12.66 9.93 4.19
C GLU A 46 11.80 9.80 2.93
N ALA A 47 10.87 10.73 2.69
CA ALA A 47 10.06 10.77 1.47
C ALA A 47 10.93 10.97 0.21
N ARG A 48 11.94 11.85 0.27
CA ARG A 48 12.92 12.00 -0.82
C ARG A 48 13.74 10.74 -1.07
N ASN A 49 14.12 10.03 -0.02
CA ASN A 49 14.82 8.74 -0.19
C ASN A 49 13.92 7.71 -0.87
N LEU A 50 12.67 7.59 -0.46
CA LEU A 50 11.71 6.72 -1.15
C LEU A 50 11.57 7.11 -2.63
N GLN A 51 11.46 8.40 -2.96
CA GLN A 51 11.39 8.86 -4.35
C GLN A 51 12.61 8.41 -5.17
N LYS A 52 13.81 8.49 -4.61
CA LYS A 52 15.04 8.00 -5.26
C LYS A 52 15.00 6.49 -5.49
N ARG A 53 14.48 5.71 -4.52
CA ARG A 53 14.30 4.27 -4.67
C ARG A 53 13.26 3.94 -5.75
N LEU A 54 12.16 4.66 -5.80
CA LEU A 54 11.13 4.49 -6.83
C LEU A 54 11.64 4.91 -8.23
N ALA A 55 12.55 5.87 -8.32
CA ALA A 55 13.23 6.19 -9.58
C ALA A 55 14.07 4.99 -10.08
N GLN A 56 14.74 4.25 -9.18
CA GLN A 56 15.45 3.02 -9.53
C GLN A 56 14.50 1.93 -10.03
N VAL A 57 13.27 1.88 -9.53
CA VAL A 57 12.22 0.96 -10.01
C VAL A 57 11.85 1.28 -11.46
N ILE A 58 11.66 2.57 -11.80
CA ILE A 58 11.40 3.01 -13.18
C ILE A 58 12.56 2.63 -14.12
N ASP A 59 13.80 2.69 -13.62
CA ASP A 59 15.02 2.33 -14.38
C ASP A 59 15.28 0.80 -14.43
N ASN A 60 14.33 -0.03 -14.03
CA ASN A 60 14.47 -1.50 -13.93
C ASN A 60 15.62 -1.99 -13.03
N LYS A 61 15.99 -1.19 -12.02
CA LYS A 61 17.06 -1.49 -11.05
C LYS A 61 16.52 -1.95 -9.70
N ALA A 62 15.22 -1.86 -9.49
CA ALA A 62 14.51 -2.32 -8.30
C ALA A 62 13.07 -2.70 -8.65
N PHE A 63 12.34 -3.32 -7.71
CA PHE A 63 10.93 -3.65 -7.85
C PHE A 63 10.16 -3.16 -6.61
N LEU A 64 8.93 -2.65 -6.80
CA LEU A 64 8.09 -2.15 -5.70
C LEU A 64 7.24 -3.28 -5.12
N LEU A 65 7.41 -3.55 -3.84
CA LEU A 65 6.49 -4.34 -3.03
C LEU A 65 5.74 -3.39 -2.09
N GLN A 66 4.49 -3.08 -2.41
CA GLN A 66 3.59 -2.32 -1.56
C GLN A 66 2.49 -3.26 -1.04
N GLY A 67 2.33 -3.38 0.28
CA GLY A 67 1.36 -4.29 0.85
C GLY A 67 1.07 -4.03 2.31
N GLY A 68 -0.05 -4.57 2.79
CA GLY A 68 -0.48 -4.45 4.17
C GLY A 68 -1.99 -4.42 4.32
N ASP A 69 -2.48 -3.88 5.40
CA ASP A 69 -3.89 -4.00 5.77
C ASP A 69 -4.83 -3.31 4.76
N CYS A 70 -6.04 -3.84 4.66
CA CYS A 70 -7.13 -3.20 3.93
C CYS A 70 -7.53 -1.87 4.59
N ALA A 71 -7.78 -1.90 5.90
CA ALA A 71 -7.95 -0.77 6.77
C ALA A 71 -7.52 -1.18 8.18
N GLU A 72 -6.64 -0.40 8.79
CA GLU A 72 -6.21 -0.58 10.16
C GLU A 72 -7.39 -0.32 11.11
N SER A 73 -7.49 -1.10 12.19
CA SER A 73 -8.54 -0.96 13.20
C SER A 73 -7.97 -0.58 14.56
N PHE A 74 -8.63 0.34 15.23
CA PHE A 74 -8.28 0.74 16.60
C PHE A 74 -8.37 -0.38 17.61
N SER A 75 -9.30 -1.31 17.41
CA SER A 75 -9.51 -2.46 18.30
C SER A 75 -8.48 -3.58 18.08
N GLN A 76 -7.87 -3.63 16.91
CA GLN A 76 -6.92 -4.66 16.51
C GLN A 76 -5.46 -4.19 16.61
N PHE A 77 -5.23 -3.00 17.12
CA PHE A 77 -3.89 -2.44 17.30
C PHE A 77 -3.11 -3.22 18.35
N SER A 78 -2.02 -3.88 17.93
CA SER A 78 -1.13 -4.63 18.83
C SER A 78 0.28 -4.77 18.25
N ALA A 79 1.27 -4.92 19.14
CA ALA A 79 2.65 -5.15 18.76
C ALA A 79 2.84 -6.43 17.92
N ASN A 80 2.07 -7.49 18.20
CA ASN A 80 2.17 -8.74 17.45
C ASN A 80 1.69 -8.56 16.00
N ARG A 81 0.58 -7.88 15.77
CA ARG A 81 0.09 -7.62 14.40
C ARG A 81 1.07 -6.81 13.58
N ILE A 82 1.65 -5.74 14.17
CA ILE A 82 2.67 -4.92 13.51
C ILE A 82 3.90 -5.77 13.18
N LYS A 83 4.36 -6.57 14.13
CA LYS A 83 5.49 -7.49 13.95
C LYS A 83 5.23 -8.53 12.85
N ASP A 84 4.07 -9.15 12.84
CA ASP A 84 3.73 -10.21 11.88
C ASP A 84 3.51 -9.64 10.46
N MET A 85 2.95 -8.43 10.35
CA MET A 85 2.91 -7.70 9.07
C MET A 85 4.33 -7.39 8.55
N PHE A 86 5.20 -6.88 9.41
CA PHE A 86 6.59 -6.61 9.05
C PHE A 86 7.29 -7.89 8.59
N LYS A 87 7.12 -9.01 9.31
CA LYS A 87 7.72 -10.30 8.97
C LYS A 87 7.28 -10.80 7.60
N VAL A 88 5.98 -10.82 7.30
CA VAL A 88 5.49 -11.32 6.00
C VAL A 88 6.00 -10.45 4.86
N MET A 89 6.05 -9.13 5.03
CA MET A 89 6.64 -8.22 4.04
C MET A 89 8.12 -8.52 3.80
N MET A 90 8.87 -8.82 4.86
CA MET A 90 10.29 -9.19 4.74
C MET A 90 10.48 -10.54 4.07
N GLN A 91 9.65 -11.55 4.39
CA GLN A 91 9.69 -12.86 3.73
C GLN A 91 9.42 -12.74 2.22
N MET A 92 8.38 -11.99 1.83
CA MET A 92 8.09 -11.71 0.43
C MET A 92 9.26 -10.99 -0.27
N ALA A 93 9.82 -9.95 0.38
CA ALA A 93 10.95 -9.20 -0.18
C ALA A 93 12.17 -10.10 -0.41
N ILE A 94 12.45 -11.06 0.47
CA ILE A 94 13.55 -12.02 0.33
C ILE A 94 13.31 -12.94 -0.87
N VAL A 95 12.11 -13.51 -0.97
CA VAL A 95 11.75 -14.38 -2.11
C VAL A 95 11.92 -13.63 -3.43
N LEU A 96 11.40 -12.41 -3.52
CA LEU A 96 11.49 -11.58 -4.71
C LEU A 96 12.93 -11.17 -5.02
N THR A 97 13.72 -10.79 -4.00
CA THR A 97 15.14 -10.42 -4.17
C THR A 97 15.96 -11.61 -4.66
N PHE A 98 15.81 -12.78 -4.00
CA PHE A 98 16.59 -13.96 -4.31
C PHE A 98 16.29 -14.48 -5.71
N ALA A 99 15.01 -14.59 -6.06
CA ALA A 99 14.61 -15.15 -7.35
C ALA A 99 14.70 -14.11 -8.49
N GLY A 100 14.41 -12.86 -8.25
CA GLY A 100 14.48 -11.78 -9.24
C GLY A 100 15.89 -11.19 -9.41
N SER A 101 16.82 -11.47 -8.49
CA SER A 101 18.16 -10.85 -8.44
C SER A 101 18.10 -9.31 -8.53
N ILE A 102 17.14 -8.70 -7.83
CA ILE A 102 16.84 -7.28 -7.88
C ILE A 102 16.47 -6.76 -6.49
N PRO A 103 16.93 -5.56 -6.09
CA PRO A 103 16.51 -4.93 -4.85
C PRO A 103 15.01 -4.70 -4.79
N ILE A 104 14.40 -4.89 -3.61
CA ILE A 104 12.98 -4.67 -3.39
C ILE A 104 12.77 -3.42 -2.54
N VAL A 105 11.99 -2.46 -3.08
CA VAL A 105 11.52 -1.29 -2.35
C VAL A 105 10.25 -1.70 -1.58
N LYS A 106 10.33 -1.68 -0.24
CA LYS A 106 9.26 -2.13 0.65
C LYS A 106 8.46 -0.95 1.16
N VAL A 107 7.17 -0.91 0.84
CA VAL A 107 6.23 0.14 1.26
C VAL A 107 5.02 -0.50 1.93
N GLY A 108 4.89 -0.33 3.24
CA GLY A 108 3.77 -0.87 4.00
C GLY A 108 2.50 -0.03 3.83
N ARG A 109 1.35 -0.67 3.69
CA ARG A 109 0.02 -0.09 3.89
C ARG A 109 -0.28 -0.16 5.38
N ILE A 110 0.35 0.71 6.16
CA ILE A 110 0.36 0.67 7.63
C ILE A 110 0.73 2.05 8.18
N ALA A 111 0.37 2.32 9.43
CA ALA A 111 0.61 3.56 10.14
C ALA A 111 -0.11 4.76 9.50
N GLY A 112 -1.41 4.60 9.19
CA GLY A 112 -2.24 5.65 8.61
C GLY A 112 -3.40 5.12 7.76
N GLN A 113 -3.43 3.84 7.40
CA GLN A 113 -4.49 3.27 6.57
C GLN A 113 -5.77 2.99 7.38
N PHE A 114 -6.35 4.02 8.01
CA PHE A 114 -7.56 3.92 8.83
C PHE A 114 -8.84 4.34 8.12
N ALA A 115 -8.75 4.94 6.94
CA ALA A 115 -9.90 5.39 6.16
C ALA A 115 -10.20 4.44 5.00
N LYS A 116 -11.48 4.32 4.65
CA LYS A 116 -11.94 3.47 3.54
C LYS A 116 -13.03 4.17 2.74
N PRO A 117 -12.90 4.31 1.41
CA PRO A 117 -13.97 4.80 0.55
C PRO A 117 -15.11 3.78 0.48
N ARG A 118 -16.35 4.26 0.38
CA ARG A 118 -17.54 3.42 0.33
C ARG A 118 -18.38 3.74 -0.91
N SER A 119 -18.97 2.70 -1.50
CA SER A 119 -19.86 2.88 -2.65
C SER A 119 -21.18 3.56 -2.27
N ASN A 120 -21.68 3.27 -1.07
CA ASN A 120 -22.93 3.80 -0.54
C ASN A 120 -22.67 4.66 0.70
N ALA A 121 -23.44 5.73 0.84
CA ALA A 121 -23.38 6.61 2.02
C ALA A 121 -23.92 5.90 3.27
N THR A 122 -24.86 4.99 3.11
CA THR A 122 -25.55 4.22 4.16
C THR A 122 -25.43 2.71 3.91
N GLU A 123 -25.63 1.94 4.95
CA GLU A 123 -25.73 0.48 4.91
C GLU A 123 -26.78 -0.01 5.92
N ILE A 124 -27.32 -1.22 5.71
CA ILE A 124 -28.27 -1.83 6.63
C ILE A 124 -27.51 -2.59 7.70
N LEU A 125 -27.75 -2.25 8.95
CA LEU A 125 -27.22 -2.94 10.14
C LEU A 125 -28.39 -3.20 11.09
N ASP A 126 -28.59 -4.47 11.49
CA ASP A 126 -29.69 -4.90 12.37
C ASP A 126 -31.06 -4.38 11.90
N ASN A 127 -31.34 -4.49 10.58
CA ASN A 127 -32.56 -4.02 9.91
C ASN A 127 -32.81 -2.50 9.98
N GLU A 128 -31.80 -1.70 10.33
CA GLU A 128 -31.89 -0.24 10.30
C GLU A 128 -30.86 0.35 9.34
N GLU A 129 -31.26 1.43 8.68
CA GLU A 129 -30.37 2.18 7.83
C GLU A 129 -29.46 3.08 8.68
N VAL A 130 -28.15 2.89 8.55
CA VAL A 130 -27.12 3.67 9.26
C VAL A 130 -26.07 4.18 8.29
N LEU A 131 -25.31 5.21 8.70
CA LEU A 131 -24.16 5.66 7.91
C LEU A 131 -23.17 4.50 7.71
N SER A 132 -22.62 4.39 6.51
CA SER A 132 -21.61 3.37 6.22
C SER A 132 -20.38 3.51 7.12
N TYR A 133 -19.81 2.40 7.57
CA TYR A 133 -18.52 2.39 8.21
C TYR A 133 -17.43 2.80 7.22
N ARG A 134 -16.71 3.88 7.50
CA ARG A 134 -15.70 4.48 6.61
C ARG A 134 -14.28 4.37 7.15
N GLY A 135 -14.08 3.53 8.15
CA GLY A 135 -12.80 3.33 8.83
C GLY A 135 -12.70 4.09 10.15
N ASP A 136 -11.88 3.56 11.02
CA ASP A 136 -11.83 3.99 12.43
C ASP A 136 -11.40 5.44 12.63
N ILE A 137 -10.69 6.05 11.70
CA ILE A 137 -10.35 7.48 11.75
C ILE A 137 -11.56 8.39 11.56
N ILE A 138 -12.64 7.89 10.95
CA ILE A 138 -13.85 8.65 10.64
C ILE A 138 -14.97 8.32 11.61
N ASN A 139 -15.36 7.03 11.70
CA ASN A 139 -16.47 6.56 12.53
C ASN A 139 -16.21 5.13 13.04
N GLY A 140 -17.04 4.67 13.98
CA GLY A 140 -16.92 3.33 14.55
C GLY A 140 -17.78 2.28 13.83
N ILE A 141 -17.47 1.01 14.06
CA ILE A 141 -18.18 -0.11 13.45
C ILE A 141 -19.55 -0.37 14.10
N SER A 142 -19.71 -0.03 15.38
CA SER A 142 -20.98 -0.20 16.08
C SER A 142 -22.00 0.84 15.61
N LYS A 143 -23.30 0.48 15.63
CA LYS A 143 -24.38 1.38 15.24
C LYS A 143 -24.34 2.73 15.94
N LYS A 144 -23.98 2.75 17.24
CA LYS A 144 -23.90 3.98 18.06
C LYS A 144 -22.73 4.89 17.71
N GLU A 145 -21.73 4.37 16.97
CA GLU A 145 -20.51 5.09 16.64
C GLU A 145 -20.42 5.47 15.16
N ARG A 146 -21.53 5.32 14.39
CA ARG A 146 -21.56 5.62 12.94
C ARG A 146 -21.45 7.11 12.61
N GLU A 147 -21.73 7.99 13.55
CA GLU A 147 -21.54 9.42 13.39
C GLU A 147 -20.05 9.75 13.32
N PRO A 148 -19.58 10.48 12.29
CA PRO A 148 -18.19 10.91 12.20
C PRO A 148 -17.77 11.80 13.37
N LYS A 149 -16.62 11.51 13.98
CA LYS A 149 -16.07 12.28 15.11
C LYS A 149 -14.64 12.74 14.83
N PRO A 150 -14.34 14.06 14.90
CA PRO A 150 -13.00 14.58 14.63
C PRO A 150 -11.90 14.01 15.54
N GLU A 151 -12.21 13.75 16.82
CA GLU A 151 -11.25 13.24 17.82
C GLU A 151 -10.62 11.88 17.42
N ARG A 152 -11.29 11.11 16.54
CA ARG A 152 -10.76 9.85 16.03
C ARG A 152 -9.47 10.05 15.23
N MET A 153 -9.27 11.23 14.63
CA MET A 153 -8.03 11.59 13.96
C MET A 153 -6.83 11.64 14.91
N LEU A 154 -7.03 12.15 16.15
CA LEU A 154 -5.96 12.14 17.17
C LEU A 154 -5.57 10.73 17.56
N LYS A 155 -6.57 9.85 17.75
CA LYS A 155 -6.30 8.44 18.05
C LYS A 155 -5.56 7.72 16.92
N ALA A 156 -5.94 7.98 15.66
CA ALA A 156 -5.24 7.45 14.49
C ALA A 156 -3.79 7.92 14.46
N TYR A 157 -3.53 9.23 14.71
CA TYR A 157 -2.19 9.78 14.80
C TYR A 157 -1.36 9.06 15.87
N HIS A 158 -1.86 8.90 17.10
CA HIS A 158 -1.11 8.25 18.18
C HIS A 158 -0.79 6.77 17.90
N GLN A 159 -1.73 6.03 17.29
CA GLN A 159 -1.47 4.66 16.88
C GLN A 159 -0.45 4.59 15.74
N SER A 160 -0.50 5.54 14.79
CA SER A 160 0.50 5.65 13.71
C SER A 160 1.90 5.93 14.26
N VAL A 161 2.03 6.84 15.24
CA VAL A 161 3.32 7.10 15.93
C VAL A 161 3.89 5.82 16.55
N ALA A 162 3.08 5.09 17.31
CA ALA A 162 3.52 3.87 17.97
C ALA A 162 3.89 2.77 16.95
N THR A 163 3.11 2.64 15.87
CA THR A 163 3.39 1.71 14.77
C THR A 163 4.72 2.05 14.09
N LEU A 164 4.94 3.30 13.72
CA LEU A 164 6.18 3.75 13.08
C LEU A 164 7.40 3.57 13.97
N ASN A 165 7.28 3.87 15.26
CA ASN A 165 8.36 3.66 16.23
C ASN A 165 8.77 2.17 16.28
N LEU A 166 7.79 1.26 16.32
CA LEU A 166 8.05 -0.18 16.36
C LEU A 166 8.65 -0.69 15.04
N ILE A 167 8.13 -0.22 13.89
CA ILE A 167 8.67 -0.57 12.57
C ILE A 167 10.12 -0.10 12.44
N ARG A 168 10.46 1.13 12.87
CA ARG A 168 11.83 1.64 12.86
C ARG A 168 12.76 0.79 13.71
N ALA A 169 12.31 0.39 14.90
CA ALA A 169 13.08 -0.53 15.75
C ALA A 169 13.32 -1.89 15.07
N PHE A 170 12.32 -2.45 14.40
CA PHE A 170 12.47 -3.71 13.65
C PHE A 170 13.42 -3.56 12.47
N ALA A 171 13.33 -2.44 11.74
CA ALA A 171 14.12 -2.17 10.53
C ALA A 171 15.59 -1.87 10.85
N GLN A 172 15.91 -1.35 12.04
CA GLN A 172 17.28 -0.98 12.47
C GLN A 172 18.00 -2.09 13.24
N GLY A 173 17.76 -3.35 12.91
CA GLY A 173 18.52 -4.47 13.46
C GLY A 173 17.77 -5.39 14.42
N GLY A 174 16.53 -5.04 14.81
CA GLY A 174 15.72 -5.91 15.69
C GLY A 174 15.29 -7.19 14.99
N LEU A 175 14.59 -7.06 13.85
CA LEU A 175 14.09 -8.18 13.05
C LEU A 175 14.63 -8.18 11.61
N ALA A 176 15.34 -7.15 11.18
CA ALA A 176 15.81 -6.98 9.81
C ALA A 176 17.17 -7.63 9.53
N ASN A 177 17.83 -8.16 10.56
CA ASN A 177 19.10 -8.85 10.40
C ASN A 177 18.94 -10.09 9.52
N LEU A 178 19.70 -10.17 8.42
CA LEU A 178 19.66 -11.31 7.48
C LEU A 178 19.95 -12.66 8.17
N GLU A 179 20.75 -12.68 9.24
CA GLU A 179 20.97 -13.91 10.04
C GLU A 179 19.70 -14.38 10.76
N GLN A 180 18.78 -13.49 11.06
CA GLN A 180 17.55 -13.80 11.78
C GLN A 180 16.34 -13.94 10.86
N VAL A 181 16.37 -13.31 9.70
CA VAL A 181 15.24 -13.30 8.75
C VAL A 181 14.84 -14.72 8.35
N HIS A 182 15.78 -15.65 8.23
CA HIS A 182 15.47 -17.06 7.95
C HIS A 182 14.72 -17.76 9.11
N ARG A 183 14.80 -17.23 10.34
CA ARG A 183 14.07 -17.76 11.50
C ARG A 183 12.64 -17.24 11.62
N PHE A 184 12.23 -16.30 10.74
CA PHE A 184 10.87 -15.76 10.72
C PHE A 184 9.85 -16.73 10.13
N ASN A 185 9.96 -18.00 10.42
CA ASN A 185 8.91 -18.94 10.08
C ASN A 185 7.68 -18.62 10.93
N LEU A 186 6.68 -18.01 10.31
CA LEU A 186 5.32 -18.02 10.86
C LEU A 186 4.91 -19.50 10.93
N ASP A 187 4.41 -19.97 12.07
CA ASP A 187 4.21 -21.39 12.32
C ASP A 187 3.28 -22.07 11.29
N PHE A 188 2.32 -21.32 10.71
CA PHE A 188 1.42 -21.84 9.68
C PHE A 188 2.06 -21.95 8.28
N VAL A 189 3.21 -21.30 8.03
CA VAL A 189 3.96 -21.42 6.77
C VAL A 189 4.88 -22.65 6.77
N LYS A 190 5.30 -23.14 7.93
CA LYS A 190 6.26 -24.26 8.08
C LYS A 190 5.82 -25.57 7.43
N ASN A 191 4.52 -25.82 7.35
CA ASN A 191 3.95 -27.12 6.99
C ASN A 191 3.40 -27.18 5.55
N ASN A 192 3.81 -26.29 4.64
CA ASN A 192 3.39 -26.31 3.26
C ASN A 192 4.59 -26.20 2.30
N ASP A 193 4.37 -26.51 1.02
CA ASP A 193 5.42 -26.53 -0.02
C ASP A 193 6.13 -25.18 -0.17
N PHE A 194 5.44 -24.06 -0.02
CA PHE A 194 6.03 -22.73 -0.11
C PHE A 194 6.89 -22.40 1.10
N GLY A 195 6.49 -22.85 2.29
CA GLY A 195 7.31 -22.77 3.49
C GLY A 195 8.63 -23.54 3.34
N GLN A 196 8.58 -24.75 2.77
CA GLN A 196 9.78 -25.55 2.47
C GLN A 196 10.69 -24.84 1.45
N LYS A 197 10.13 -24.27 0.37
CA LYS A 197 10.89 -23.48 -0.61
C LYS A 197 11.52 -22.24 0.04
N TYR A 198 10.79 -21.56 0.92
CA TYR A 198 11.33 -20.44 1.68
C TYR A 198 12.51 -20.87 2.56
N GLN A 199 12.40 -22.01 3.26
CA GLN A 199 13.49 -22.54 4.07
C GLN A 199 14.75 -22.81 3.24
N GLN A 200 14.63 -23.37 2.03
CA GLN A 200 15.76 -23.58 1.13
C GLN A 200 16.46 -22.27 0.76
N ILE A 201 15.69 -21.19 0.53
CA ILE A 201 16.27 -19.86 0.28
C ILE A 201 17.01 -19.36 1.52
N ALA A 202 16.41 -19.49 2.69
CA ALA A 202 17.00 -19.09 3.96
C ALA A 202 18.32 -19.82 4.24
N ASP A 203 18.38 -21.12 3.98
CA ASP A 203 19.60 -21.94 4.13
C ASP A 203 20.73 -21.47 3.20
N ARG A 204 20.40 -21.13 1.95
CA ARG A 204 21.38 -20.57 1.00
C ARG A 204 21.90 -19.21 1.44
N ILE A 205 21.03 -18.36 1.99
CA ILE A 205 21.44 -17.06 2.54
C ILE A 205 22.40 -17.27 3.70
N THR A 206 22.09 -18.20 4.61
CA THR A 206 22.97 -18.55 5.74
C THR A 206 24.35 -19.02 5.26
N GLN A 207 24.40 -19.89 4.24
CA GLN A 207 25.65 -20.34 3.63
C GLN A 207 26.44 -19.17 3.03
N ALA A 208 25.78 -18.27 2.32
CA ALA A 208 26.42 -17.09 1.72
C ALA A 208 26.98 -16.15 2.79
N LEU A 209 26.23 -15.90 3.87
CA LEU A 209 26.71 -15.09 5.00
C LEU A 209 27.91 -15.75 5.71
N GLY A 210 27.87 -17.05 5.93
CA GLY A 210 29.00 -17.81 6.48
C GLY A 210 30.26 -17.72 5.61
N PHE A 211 30.10 -17.78 4.28
CA PHE A 211 31.19 -17.56 3.35
C PHE A 211 31.76 -16.14 3.45
N MET A 212 30.90 -15.10 3.49
CA MET A 212 31.35 -13.72 3.66
C MET A 212 32.12 -13.51 4.97
N GLN A 213 31.64 -14.09 6.08
CA GLN A 213 32.35 -14.06 7.37
C GLN A 213 33.72 -14.74 7.28
N ALA A 214 33.80 -15.91 6.62
CA ALA A 214 35.08 -16.59 6.39
C ALA A 214 36.05 -15.76 5.53
N CYS A 215 35.54 -14.91 4.65
CA CYS A 215 36.32 -13.94 3.87
C CYS A 215 36.69 -12.66 4.67
N GLY A 216 36.35 -12.57 5.96
CA GLY A 216 36.69 -11.43 6.83
C GLY A 216 35.65 -10.30 6.83
N VAL A 217 34.45 -10.50 6.27
CA VAL A 217 33.36 -9.52 6.39
C VAL A 217 32.73 -9.62 7.77
N GLU A 218 32.84 -8.55 8.56
CA GLU A 218 32.20 -8.45 9.86
C GLU A 218 30.73 -8.03 9.67
N ILE A 219 29.82 -9.01 9.68
CA ILE A 219 28.37 -8.78 9.45
C ILE A 219 27.81 -7.77 10.47
N GLU A 220 28.22 -7.89 11.74
CA GLU A 220 27.77 -7.00 12.82
C GLU A 220 28.18 -5.53 12.62
N LYS A 221 29.25 -5.27 11.90
CA LYS A 221 29.74 -3.93 11.56
C LYS A 221 29.29 -3.44 10.18
N THR A 222 28.50 -4.24 9.45
CA THR A 222 28.05 -3.94 8.09
C THR A 222 26.55 -3.56 8.09
N PRO A 223 26.18 -2.26 8.18
CA PRO A 223 24.79 -1.83 8.34
C PRO A 223 23.85 -2.39 7.26
N ILE A 224 24.30 -2.45 5.99
CA ILE A 224 23.51 -2.96 4.86
C ILE A 224 23.05 -4.42 5.02
N LEU A 225 23.69 -5.22 5.87
CA LEU A 225 23.32 -6.60 6.17
C LEU A 225 22.41 -6.72 7.40
N ARG A 226 22.24 -5.63 8.16
CA ARG A 226 21.49 -5.60 9.42
C ARG A 226 20.29 -4.70 9.42
N GLU A 227 20.27 -3.71 8.54
CA GLU A 227 19.24 -2.70 8.46
C GLU A 227 18.50 -2.80 7.13
N VAL A 228 17.22 -2.51 7.15
CA VAL A 228 16.41 -2.45 5.93
C VAL A 228 15.68 -1.13 5.86
N GLU A 229 15.58 -0.61 4.66
CA GLU A 229 14.65 0.48 4.39
C GLU A 229 13.22 -0.07 4.35
N PHE A 230 12.35 0.50 5.16
CA PHE A 230 10.93 0.21 5.17
C PHE A 230 10.15 1.52 5.24
N TYR A 231 9.29 1.72 4.27
CA TYR A 231 8.48 2.93 4.13
C TYR A 231 7.01 2.63 4.41
N THR A 232 6.23 3.66 4.73
CA THR A 232 4.78 3.54 4.99
C THR A 232 3.98 4.34 3.98
N SER A 233 2.74 3.92 3.76
CA SER A 233 1.81 4.57 2.85
C SER A 233 0.36 4.33 3.27
N HIS A 234 -0.52 5.26 2.91
CA HIS A 234 -1.96 5.12 3.03
C HIS A 234 -2.72 5.92 1.96
N GLU A 235 -4.04 5.66 1.83
CA GLU A 235 -4.92 6.47 1.00
C GLU A 235 -5.15 7.83 1.65
N ALA A 236 -4.78 8.91 0.97
CA ALA A 236 -5.06 10.28 1.42
C ALA A 236 -6.54 10.60 1.24
N LEU A 237 -7.42 9.84 1.91
CA LEU A 237 -8.87 9.96 1.77
C LEU A 237 -9.45 11.09 2.64
N LEU A 238 -8.97 11.23 3.88
CA LEU A 238 -9.46 12.20 4.84
C LEU A 238 -8.55 13.44 4.87
N LEU A 239 -8.79 14.38 3.95
CA LEU A 239 -7.96 15.58 3.81
C LEU A 239 -7.92 16.47 5.08
N HIS A 240 -8.91 16.39 5.94
CA HIS A 240 -8.87 17.03 7.26
C HIS A 240 -7.79 16.46 8.20
N TYR A 241 -7.35 15.21 7.95
CA TYR A 241 -6.23 14.60 8.66
C TYR A 241 -4.89 14.92 8.00
N GLU A 242 -4.84 14.92 6.66
CA GLU A 242 -3.61 15.16 5.90
C GLU A 242 -3.17 16.63 5.98
N GLU A 243 -4.10 17.57 5.81
CA GLU A 243 -3.82 19.02 5.80
C GLU A 243 -2.99 19.49 6.99
N PRO A 244 -3.37 19.20 8.25
CA PRO A 244 -2.61 19.66 9.42
C PRO A 244 -1.25 18.98 9.59
N LEU A 245 -0.97 17.88 8.86
CA LEU A 245 0.31 17.18 8.88
C LEU A 245 1.26 17.62 7.77
N VAL A 246 0.83 18.51 6.87
CA VAL A 246 1.74 19.10 5.87
C VAL A 246 2.78 19.96 6.56
N ARG A 247 4.05 19.77 6.17
CA ARG A 247 5.19 20.56 6.66
C ARG A 247 5.99 21.13 5.49
N LYS A 248 6.50 22.34 5.68
CA LYS A 248 7.46 22.95 4.77
C LYS A 248 8.86 22.49 5.18
N ASP A 249 9.56 21.82 4.25
CA ASP A 249 10.92 21.34 4.48
C ASP A 249 11.90 22.52 4.52
N SER A 250 12.72 22.60 5.55
CA SER A 250 13.67 23.70 5.74
C SER A 250 14.83 23.68 4.76
N LEU A 251 15.14 22.52 4.15
CA LEU A 251 16.24 22.38 3.20
C LEU A 251 15.84 22.77 1.77
N THR A 252 14.63 22.42 1.36
CA THR A 252 14.19 22.59 -0.04
C THR A 252 13.12 23.68 -0.19
N ASN A 253 12.56 24.20 0.89
CA ASN A 253 11.39 25.08 0.91
C ASN A 253 10.13 24.49 0.25
N GLN A 254 10.11 23.16 0.00
CA GLN A 254 8.98 22.44 -0.58
C GLN A 254 8.07 21.88 0.52
N PHE A 255 6.81 21.62 0.16
CA PHE A 255 5.84 21.04 1.08
C PHE A 255 5.83 19.51 0.97
N TYR A 256 5.75 18.85 2.12
CA TYR A 256 5.58 17.41 2.25
C TYR A 256 4.41 17.13 3.18
N ASP A 257 3.57 16.18 2.80
CA ASP A 257 2.65 15.58 3.75
C ASP A 257 3.43 14.58 4.60
N CYS A 258 3.57 14.93 5.87
CA CYS A 258 4.37 14.15 6.82
C CYS A 258 3.54 13.11 7.59
N SER A 259 2.36 12.77 7.09
CA SER A 259 1.53 11.67 7.60
C SER A 259 2.07 10.29 7.18
N ALA A 260 2.72 10.18 6.01
CA ALA A 260 3.38 8.97 5.51
C ALA A 260 4.48 9.31 4.50
N HIS A 261 5.32 8.31 4.15
CA HIS A 261 6.35 8.48 3.12
C HIS A 261 5.76 8.60 1.72
N MET A 262 4.69 7.85 1.44
CA MET A 262 3.96 7.84 0.18
C MET A 262 2.46 7.88 0.46
N LEU A 263 1.71 8.57 -0.39
CA LEU A 263 0.26 8.67 -0.33
C LEU A 263 -0.32 8.18 -1.65
N TRP A 264 -1.58 7.69 -1.65
CA TRP A 264 -2.26 7.44 -2.90
C TRP A 264 -3.67 8.02 -2.95
N ILE A 265 -4.12 8.29 -4.17
CA ILE A 265 -5.48 8.69 -4.51
C ILE A 265 -6.26 7.43 -4.89
N GLY A 266 -7.43 7.25 -4.28
CA GLY A 266 -8.34 6.15 -4.60
C GLY A 266 -9.05 6.32 -5.96
N GLU A 267 -9.60 5.23 -6.49
CA GLU A 267 -10.35 5.24 -7.76
C GLU A 267 -11.53 6.24 -7.77
N ARG A 268 -12.18 6.44 -6.61
CA ARG A 268 -13.36 7.33 -6.50
C ARG A 268 -13.01 8.79 -6.28
N THR A 269 -11.73 9.10 -6.03
CA THR A 269 -11.29 10.45 -5.66
C THR A 269 -10.23 11.01 -6.63
N ARG A 270 -10.00 10.34 -7.76
CA ARG A 270 -8.95 10.66 -8.74
C ARG A 270 -9.37 11.66 -9.82
N ASP A 271 -10.54 12.29 -9.72
CA ASP A 271 -10.93 13.35 -10.66
C ASP A 271 -9.80 14.40 -10.74
N PRO A 272 -9.21 14.67 -11.93
CA PRO A 272 -8.13 15.67 -12.08
C PRO A 272 -8.51 17.07 -11.57
N LYS A 273 -9.80 17.36 -11.48
CA LYS A 273 -10.35 18.63 -10.97
C LYS A 273 -10.91 18.51 -9.54
N GLY A 274 -10.67 17.40 -8.88
CA GLY A 274 -11.15 17.12 -7.53
C GLY A 274 -10.19 17.56 -6.43
N ALA A 275 -10.73 17.68 -5.22
CA ALA A 275 -10.00 18.16 -4.03
C ALA A 275 -8.77 17.30 -3.69
N HIS A 276 -8.83 15.97 -3.85
CA HIS A 276 -7.72 15.08 -3.54
C HIS A 276 -6.55 15.25 -4.49
N VAL A 277 -6.83 15.45 -5.78
CA VAL A 277 -5.79 15.72 -6.78
C VAL A 277 -5.20 17.11 -6.55
N GLU A 278 -6.03 18.13 -6.26
CA GLU A 278 -5.55 19.46 -5.90
C GLU A 278 -4.62 19.43 -4.69
N PHE A 279 -5.01 18.73 -3.62
CA PHE A 279 -4.18 18.62 -2.42
C PHE A 279 -2.82 17.98 -2.72
N LEU A 280 -2.83 16.82 -3.39
CA LEU A 280 -1.61 16.05 -3.60
C LEU A 280 -0.69 16.63 -4.70
N ARG A 281 -1.19 17.49 -5.62
CA ARG A 281 -0.31 18.11 -6.62
C ARG A 281 0.77 19.00 -6.02
N GLY A 282 0.54 19.54 -4.83
CA GLY A 282 1.45 20.49 -4.21
C GLY A 282 2.38 19.91 -3.13
N VAL A 283 2.19 18.67 -2.69
CA VAL A 283 3.14 18.00 -1.80
C VAL A 283 4.16 17.20 -2.62
N CYS A 284 5.39 17.11 -2.15
CA CYS A 284 6.51 16.50 -2.89
C CYS A 284 6.73 15.01 -2.58
N ASN A 285 5.85 14.37 -1.82
CA ASN A 285 5.87 12.93 -1.58
C ASN A 285 5.71 12.14 -2.88
N PRO A 286 6.25 10.93 -3.01
CA PRO A 286 5.77 9.98 -4.01
C PRO A 286 4.26 9.78 -3.91
N ILE A 287 3.56 9.73 -5.05
CA ILE A 287 2.10 9.61 -5.12
C ILE A 287 1.71 8.39 -5.92
N GLY A 288 0.78 7.59 -5.37
CA GLY A 288 0.04 6.57 -6.11
C GLY A 288 -1.30 7.10 -6.63
N VAL A 289 -1.78 6.59 -7.75
CA VAL A 289 -3.15 6.82 -8.23
C VAL A 289 -3.76 5.50 -8.67
N LYS A 290 -4.91 5.13 -8.11
CA LYS A 290 -5.64 3.93 -8.51
C LYS A 290 -6.29 4.15 -9.88
N ILE A 291 -6.06 3.20 -10.80
CA ILE A 291 -6.56 3.24 -12.17
C ILE A 291 -7.44 2.01 -12.44
N GLY A 292 -8.72 2.22 -12.50
CA GLY A 292 -9.73 1.20 -12.80
C GLY A 292 -10.01 1.00 -14.28
N PRO A 293 -10.91 0.07 -14.64
CA PRO A 293 -11.19 -0.30 -16.03
C PRO A 293 -11.86 0.79 -16.85
N ASN A 294 -12.45 1.79 -16.20
CA ASN A 294 -13.16 2.90 -16.86
C ASN A 294 -12.29 4.14 -17.11
N ALA A 295 -11.01 4.09 -16.72
CA ALA A 295 -10.09 5.21 -16.94
C ALA A 295 -9.80 5.38 -18.44
N SER A 296 -9.90 6.62 -18.93
CA SER A 296 -9.51 6.97 -20.30
C SER A 296 -8.04 7.39 -20.35
N VAL A 297 -7.42 7.27 -21.55
CA VAL A 297 -6.04 7.74 -21.78
C VAL A 297 -5.92 9.24 -21.48
N SER A 298 -6.90 10.05 -21.94
CA SER A 298 -6.89 11.50 -21.71
C SER A 298 -6.93 11.87 -20.23
N GLU A 299 -7.76 11.18 -19.44
CA GLU A 299 -7.84 11.39 -17.99
C GLU A 299 -6.52 11.01 -17.29
N VAL A 300 -5.91 9.87 -17.68
CA VAL A 300 -4.64 9.44 -17.12
C VAL A 300 -3.51 10.43 -17.45
N LEU A 301 -3.48 10.96 -18.68
CA LEU A 301 -2.50 11.98 -19.06
C LEU A 301 -2.73 13.30 -18.31
N GLU A 302 -3.99 13.74 -18.12
CA GLU A 302 -4.31 14.91 -17.30
C GLU A 302 -3.85 14.73 -15.85
N LEU A 303 -4.04 13.55 -15.26
CA LEU A 303 -3.49 13.22 -13.93
C LEU A 303 -1.96 13.30 -13.90
N CYS A 304 -1.29 12.82 -14.94
CA CYS A 304 0.16 12.94 -15.04
C CYS A 304 0.62 14.41 -15.11
N ASP A 305 -0.07 15.23 -15.88
CA ASP A 305 0.23 16.66 -16.04
C ASP A 305 0.02 17.44 -14.74
N VAL A 306 -1.02 17.10 -13.97
CA VAL A 306 -1.34 17.77 -12.70
C VAL A 306 -0.41 17.30 -11.58
N LEU A 307 -0.19 15.98 -11.44
CA LEU A 307 0.53 15.40 -10.29
C LEU A 307 2.04 15.32 -10.49
N ASN A 308 2.51 15.30 -11.74
CA ASN A 308 3.93 15.24 -12.08
C ASN A 308 4.28 16.12 -13.28
N PRO A 309 4.01 17.44 -13.23
CA PRO A 309 4.21 18.37 -14.36
C PRO A 309 5.66 18.43 -14.85
N HIS A 310 6.62 18.17 -13.98
CA HIS A 310 8.04 18.18 -14.30
C HIS A 310 8.59 16.80 -14.71
N ASN A 311 7.72 15.81 -14.88
CA ASN A 311 8.07 14.44 -15.28
C ASN A 311 9.21 13.82 -14.45
N ILE A 312 9.16 14.01 -13.12
CA ILE A 312 10.19 13.56 -12.19
C ILE A 312 10.06 12.05 -11.97
N LYS A 313 11.16 11.31 -12.14
CA LYS A 313 11.20 9.87 -11.84
C LYS A 313 10.93 9.57 -10.37
N GLY A 314 10.15 8.53 -10.11
CA GLY A 314 9.79 8.10 -8.75
C GLY A 314 8.69 8.92 -8.09
N ARG A 315 8.16 9.95 -8.76
CA ARG A 315 7.09 10.80 -8.25
C ARG A 315 5.72 10.16 -8.35
N LEU A 316 5.39 9.55 -9.50
CA LEU A 316 4.06 9.05 -9.80
C LEU A 316 4.05 7.54 -10.05
N ASN A 317 3.17 6.84 -9.33
CA ASN A 317 2.87 5.42 -9.49
C ASN A 317 1.40 5.26 -9.90
N LEU A 318 1.14 4.74 -11.09
CA LEU A 318 -0.20 4.35 -11.51
C LEU A 318 -0.47 2.92 -11.04
N ILE A 319 -1.44 2.77 -10.15
CA ILE A 319 -1.79 1.50 -9.50
C ILE A 319 -3.00 0.93 -10.23
N VAL A 320 -2.75 0.02 -11.17
CA VAL A 320 -3.77 -0.64 -11.99
C VAL A 320 -4.64 -1.55 -11.11
N ARG A 321 -5.97 -1.46 -11.26
CA ARG A 321 -6.94 -2.30 -10.53
C ARG A 321 -8.19 -2.58 -11.38
N MET A 322 -8.07 -3.43 -12.37
CA MET A 322 -9.11 -3.66 -13.39
C MET A 322 -9.87 -4.96 -13.21
N GLY A 323 -9.34 -5.90 -12.44
CA GLY A 323 -9.82 -7.26 -12.33
C GLY A 323 -9.33 -8.16 -13.48
N SER A 324 -9.19 -9.45 -13.21
CA SER A 324 -8.67 -10.44 -14.14
C SER A 324 -9.42 -10.49 -15.47
N LYS A 325 -10.72 -10.18 -15.45
CA LYS A 325 -11.59 -10.20 -16.64
C LYS A 325 -11.37 -9.02 -17.59
N MET A 326 -11.02 -7.83 -17.06
CA MET A 326 -11.01 -6.58 -17.83
C MET A 326 -9.59 -6.12 -18.21
N ILE A 327 -8.57 -6.56 -17.50
CA ILE A 327 -7.21 -6.04 -17.62
C ILE A 327 -6.66 -6.23 -19.04
N LYS A 328 -6.89 -7.38 -19.66
CA LYS A 328 -6.40 -7.72 -21.02
C LYS A 328 -6.97 -6.81 -22.10
N GLU A 329 -8.19 -6.30 -21.92
CA GLU A 329 -8.84 -5.40 -22.87
C GLU A 329 -8.44 -3.93 -22.62
N ARG A 330 -8.33 -3.52 -21.35
CA ARG A 330 -8.24 -2.11 -20.96
C ARG A 330 -6.82 -1.58 -20.83
N LEU A 331 -5.93 -2.38 -20.23
CA LEU A 331 -4.58 -1.91 -19.92
C LEU A 331 -3.73 -1.59 -21.16
N PRO A 332 -3.72 -2.39 -22.25
CA PRO A 332 -2.88 -2.10 -23.41
C PRO A 332 -3.09 -0.69 -23.99
N LYS A 333 -4.34 -0.25 -24.11
CA LYS A 333 -4.69 1.09 -24.63
C LYS A 333 -4.13 2.21 -23.75
N LEU A 334 -4.20 2.05 -22.43
CA LEU A 334 -3.64 3.04 -21.49
C LEU A 334 -2.12 3.10 -21.58
N LEU A 335 -1.45 1.93 -21.63
CA LEU A 335 0.01 1.85 -21.74
C LEU A 335 0.48 2.54 -23.02
N GLN A 336 -0.11 2.20 -24.17
CA GLN A 336 0.25 2.79 -25.47
C GLN A 336 0.09 4.32 -25.47
N GLY A 337 -1.00 4.83 -24.86
CA GLY A 337 -1.24 6.27 -24.75
C GLY A 337 -0.17 6.98 -23.91
N VAL A 338 0.16 6.41 -22.75
CA VAL A 338 1.14 7.00 -21.83
C VAL A 338 2.58 6.89 -22.36
N LEU A 339 2.93 5.76 -22.99
CA LEU A 339 4.26 5.55 -23.56
C LEU A 339 4.60 6.54 -24.69
N LYS A 340 3.61 6.89 -25.53
CA LYS A 340 3.75 7.92 -26.58
C LYS A 340 4.20 9.26 -26.03
N GLU A 341 3.72 9.64 -24.86
CA GLU A 341 4.02 10.91 -24.18
C GLU A 341 5.35 10.89 -23.39
N LYS A 342 6.09 9.77 -23.41
CA LYS A 342 7.39 9.58 -22.72
C LYS A 342 7.36 10.00 -21.25
N ARG A 343 6.28 9.69 -20.55
CA ARG A 343 6.11 9.99 -19.12
C ARG A 343 6.90 9.01 -18.25
N HIS A 344 7.62 9.53 -17.26
CA HIS A 344 8.29 8.73 -16.25
C HIS A 344 7.29 8.26 -15.18
N ILE A 345 6.66 7.12 -15.42
CA ILE A 345 5.62 6.56 -14.56
C ILE A 345 6.06 5.18 -14.09
N LEU A 346 5.85 4.92 -12.80
CA LEU A 346 5.89 3.60 -12.24
C LEU A 346 4.52 2.95 -12.42
N TRP A 347 4.48 1.71 -12.89
CA TRP A 347 3.27 0.92 -13.01
C TRP A 347 3.26 -0.21 -11.99
N SER A 348 2.26 -0.25 -11.14
CA SER A 348 2.04 -1.35 -10.21
C SER A 348 0.64 -1.92 -10.35
N ILE A 349 0.45 -3.19 -9.95
CA ILE A 349 -0.83 -3.88 -10.01
C ILE A 349 -1.43 -4.03 -8.61
N ASP A 350 -2.70 -3.66 -8.45
CA ASP A 350 -3.55 -4.00 -7.34
C ASP A 350 -4.55 -5.07 -7.79
N PRO A 351 -4.25 -6.35 -7.64
CA PRO A 351 -5.12 -7.42 -8.11
C PRO A 351 -6.23 -7.74 -7.11
N MET A 352 -6.36 -6.91 -6.06
CA MET A 352 -7.29 -7.16 -4.97
C MET A 352 -8.67 -6.55 -5.26
N HIS A 353 -8.70 -5.24 -5.54
CA HIS A 353 -9.95 -4.48 -5.59
C HIS A 353 -10.83 -4.78 -6.81
N GLY A 354 -10.25 -5.23 -7.92
CA GLY A 354 -10.98 -5.65 -9.12
C GLY A 354 -11.59 -7.05 -9.04
N ASN A 355 -11.15 -7.88 -8.07
CA ASN A 355 -11.53 -9.29 -7.95
C ASN A 355 -12.36 -9.61 -6.70
N THR A 356 -12.88 -8.60 -6.01
CA THR A 356 -13.76 -8.81 -4.86
C THR A 356 -15.15 -9.26 -5.33
N VAL A 357 -15.60 -10.39 -4.81
CA VAL A 357 -16.92 -10.99 -5.06
C VAL A 357 -17.65 -11.23 -3.76
N LYS A 358 -18.96 -11.48 -3.85
CA LYS A 358 -19.76 -11.97 -2.71
C LYS A 358 -20.08 -13.44 -2.95
N THR A 359 -19.95 -14.24 -1.90
CA THR A 359 -20.41 -15.63 -1.88
C THR A 359 -21.94 -15.72 -1.93
N SER A 360 -22.48 -16.94 -2.07
CA SER A 360 -23.90 -17.21 -1.96
C SER A 360 -24.50 -16.78 -0.60
N LEU A 361 -23.70 -16.73 0.45
CA LEU A 361 -24.06 -16.26 1.80
C LEU A 361 -23.87 -14.75 2.00
N GLY A 362 -23.50 -14.01 0.95
CA GLY A 362 -23.30 -12.55 1.00
C GLY A 362 -21.96 -12.10 1.60
N VAL A 363 -21.08 -13.04 1.99
CA VAL A 363 -19.75 -12.75 2.51
C VAL A 363 -18.84 -12.29 1.38
N LYS A 364 -18.09 -11.22 1.59
CA LYS A 364 -17.08 -10.77 0.61
C LYS A 364 -15.88 -11.70 0.63
N THR A 365 -15.37 -12.03 -0.55
CA THR A 365 -14.14 -12.81 -0.70
C THR A 365 -13.42 -12.46 -2.00
N ARG A 366 -12.25 -13.05 -2.20
CA ARG A 366 -11.47 -13.01 -3.45
C ARG A 366 -10.95 -14.42 -3.75
N ALA A 367 -11.08 -14.86 -4.99
CA ALA A 367 -10.43 -16.08 -5.41
C ALA A 367 -8.95 -15.81 -5.67
N PHE A 368 -8.06 -16.56 -5.01
CA PHE A 368 -6.61 -16.45 -5.18
C PHE A 368 -6.20 -16.59 -6.65
N ASP A 369 -6.83 -17.50 -7.39
CA ASP A 369 -6.56 -17.69 -8.82
C ASP A 369 -6.90 -16.44 -9.63
N SER A 370 -7.99 -15.73 -9.32
CA SER A 370 -8.33 -14.47 -10.00
C SER A 370 -7.32 -13.36 -9.69
N VAL A 371 -6.81 -13.31 -8.45
CA VAL A 371 -5.73 -12.40 -8.05
C VAL A 371 -4.47 -12.71 -8.85
N LEU A 372 -4.08 -13.98 -8.92
CA LEU A 372 -2.92 -14.44 -9.66
C LEU A 372 -3.05 -14.18 -11.18
N ASP A 373 -4.21 -14.42 -11.76
CA ASP A 373 -4.46 -14.22 -13.19
C ASP A 373 -4.37 -12.74 -13.59
N GLU A 374 -4.82 -11.82 -12.72
CA GLU A 374 -4.64 -10.39 -12.97
C GLU A 374 -3.17 -10.00 -12.92
N VAL A 375 -2.40 -10.52 -11.96
CA VAL A 375 -0.95 -10.30 -11.88
C VAL A 375 -0.23 -10.84 -13.11
N LYS A 376 -0.50 -12.10 -13.53
CA LYS A 376 0.08 -12.69 -14.73
C LYS A 376 -0.21 -11.84 -15.97
N SER A 377 -1.47 -11.46 -16.16
CA SER A 377 -1.89 -10.63 -17.28
C SER A 377 -1.18 -9.27 -17.30
N PHE A 378 -0.99 -8.66 -16.13
CA PHE A 378 -0.24 -7.41 -16.00
C PHE A 378 1.19 -7.54 -16.52
N PHE A 379 1.94 -8.57 -16.08
CA PHE A 379 3.30 -8.80 -16.56
C PHE A 379 3.37 -9.13 -18.06
N GLU A 380 2.43 -9.94 -18.57
CA GLU A 380 2.36 -10.32 -19.99
C GLU A 380 2.10 -9.10 -20.89
N ILE A 381 1.15 -8.23 -20.48
CA ILE A 381 0.80 -7.01 -21.22
C ILE A 381 1.99 -6.05 -21.23
N HIS A 382 2.62 -5.79 -20.09
CA HIS A 382 3.77 -4.90 -20.03
C HIS A 382 4.92 -5.37 -20.93
N ARG A 383 5.18 -6.70 -20.96
CA ARG A 383 6.17 -7.27 -21.85
C ARG A 383 5.78 -7.11 -23.32
N ALA A 384 4.52 -7.33 -23.68
CA ALA A 384 4.03 -7.18 -25.06
C ALA A 384 4.10 -5.74 -25.55
N GLU A 385 3.84 -4.76 -24.68
CA GLU A 385 3.85 -3.34 -24.99
C GLU A 385 5.25 -2.68 -24.81
N GLY A 386 6.29 -3.46 -24.50
CA GLY A 386 7.64 -2.94 -24.32
C GLY A 386 7.81 -2.00 -23.11
N SER A 387 7.01 -2.19 -22.07
CA SER A 387 7.07 -1.44 -20.81
C SER A 387 7.40 -2.36 -19.63
N LEU A 388 7.48 -1.81 -18.41
CA LEU A 388 7.87 -2.54 -17.21
C LEU A 388 6.71 -2.74 -16.25
N ALA A 389 6.45 -4.00 -15.88
CA ALA A 389 5.69 -4.34 -14.69
C ALA A 389 6.58 -4.04 -13.47
N SER A 390 6.34 -2.89 -12.81
CA SER A 390 7.31 -2.29 -11.89
C SER A 390 7.00 -2.60 -10.42
N GLY A 391 5.81 -3.10 -10.09
CA GLY A 391 5.46 -3.35 -8.70
C GLY A 391 4.11 -4.00 -8.48
N VAL A 392 3.85 -4.34 -7.22
CA VAL A 392 2.56 -4.87 -6.74
C VAL A 392 2.06 -4.06 -5.55
N HIS A 393 0.73 -3.98 -5.41
CA HIS A 393 0.02 -3.30 -4.32
C HIS A 393 -1.04 -4.26 -3.76
N LEU A 394 -0.81 -4.82 -2.57
CA LEU A 394 -1.57 -5.94 -2.04
C LEU A 394 -2.30 -5.60 -0.73
N GLU A 395 -3.54 -6.09 -0.57
CA GLU A 395 -4.21 -6.17 0.73
C GLU A 395 -3.91 -7.53 1.34
N MET A 396 -3.15 -7.54 2.42
CA MET A 396 -2.66 -8.74 3.08
C MET A 396 -2.49 -8.53 4.58
N THR A 397 -2.35 -9.61 5.32
CA THR A 397 -2.07 -9.59 6.75
C THR A 397 -1.04 -10.65 7.12
N GLY A 398 -0.33 -10.43 8.24
CA GLY A 398 0.57 -11.43 8.82
C GLY A 398 -0.17 -12.52 9.60
N GLU A 399 -1.50 -12.44 9.73
CA GLU A 399 -2.32 -13.39 10.45
C GLU A 399 -2.81 -14.56 9.57
N ASN A 400 -3.16 -15.67 10.18
CA ASN A 400 -3.74 -16.83 9.51
C ASN A 400 -5.25 -16.67 9.33
N VAL A 401 -5.64 -15.66 8.54
CA VAL A 401 -7.05 -15.44 8.20
C VAL A 401 -7.53 -16.33 7.06
N THR A 402 -8.83 -16.55 6.97
CA THR A 402 -9.50 -17.31 5.90
C THR A 402 -10.45 -16.37 5.11
N GLU A 403 -9.95 -15.21 4.64
CA GLU A 403 -10.76 -14.18 3.99
C GLU A 403 -10.81 -14.32 2.47
N CYS A 404 -9.76 -14.94 1.85
CA CYS A 404 -9.68 -15.24 0.43
C CYS A 404 -9.72 -16.75 0.18
N ILE A 405 -10.53 -17.19 -0.79
CA ILE A 405 -10.64 -18.61 -1.16
C ILE A 405 -9.49 -19.05 -2.07
N GLY A 406 -9.13 -20.36 -2.00
CA GLY A 406 -8.09 -20.96 -2.80
C GLY A 406 -6.69 -20.81 -2.21
N GLY A 407 -5.67 -20.84 -3.07
CA GLY A 407 -4.27 -20.93 -2.68
C GLY A 407 -3.87 -22.33 -2.21
N SER A 408 -2.62 -22.51 -1.82
CA SER A 408 -2.08 -23.82 -1.38
C SER A 408 -2.77 -24.41 -0.15
N GLN A 409 -3.46 -23.58 0.63
CA GLN A 409 -4.29 -24.02 1.76
C GLN A 409 -5.69 -24.51 1.34
N ALA A 410 -6.05 -24.39 0.06
CA ALA A 410 -7.34 -24.79 -0.52
C ALA A 410 -8.55 -24.28 0.29
N ILE A 411 -8.51 -23.00 0.73
CA ILE A 411 -9.59 -22.40 1.51
C ILE A 411 -10.88 -22.42 0.67
N THR A 412 -11.97 -23.02 1.21
CA THR A 412 -13.27 -23.08 0.55
C THR A 412 -14.20 -21.95 1.02
N GLU A 413 -15.37 -21.78 0.37
CA GLU A 413 -16.39 -20.81 0.81
C GLU A 413 -16.87 -21.08 2.24
N GLU A 414 -17.06 -22.35 2.63
CA GLU A 414 -17.46 -22.77 3.98
C GLU A 414 -16.37 -22.45 4.99
N GLY A 415 -15.10 -22.57 4.59
CA GLY A 415 -13.93 -22.29 5.42
C GLY A 415 -13.74 -20.80 5.76
N LEU A 416 -14.39 -19.88 5.02
CA LEU A 416 -14.28 -18.44 5.26
C LEU A 416 -14.67 -18.04 6.70
N SER A 417 -15.69 -18.69 7.26
CA SER A 417 -16.20 -18.37 8.60
C SER A 417 -15.24 -18.71 9.74
N CYS A 418 -14.19 -19.51 9.50
CA CYS A 418 -13.28 -19.97 10.56
C CYS A 418 -12.44 -18.82 11.15
N HIS A 419 -11.85 -17.96 10.30
CA HIS A 419 -10.98 -16.85 10.73
C HIS A 419 -11.19 -15.62 9.82
N TYR A 420 -12.41 -15.12 9.72
CA TYR A 420 -12.76 -13.94 8.95
C TYR A 420 -12.79 -12.71 9.87
N TYR A 421 -11.72 -11.93 9.88
CA TYR A 421 -11.53 -10.83 10.84
C TYR A 421 -11.55 -9.43 10.22
N THR A 422 -11.58 -9.32 8.90
CA THR A 422 -11.63 -8.00 8.25
C THR A 422 -12.96 -7.29 8.54
N GLN A 423 -12.86 -6.00 8.80
CA GLN A 423 -14.03 -5.11 8.92
C GLN A 423 -14.44 -4.48 7.60
N CYS A 424 -13.64 -4.64 6.53
CA CYS A 424 -13.84 -4.00 5.24
C CYS A 424 -13.79 -5.01 4.09
N ASP A 425 -12.61 -5.19 3.48
CA ASP A 425 -12.43 -6.07 2.32
C ASP A 425 -11.46 -7.21 2.67
N PRO A 426 -11.65 -8.41 2.08
CA PRO A 426 -10.87 -9.60 2.39
C PRO A 426 -9.39 -9.42 2.03
N ARG A 427 -8.51 -9.98 2.86
CA ARG A 427 -7.05 -9.89 2.75
C ARG A 427 -6.45 -11.27 2.45
N LEU A 428 -5.33 -11.29 1.74
CA LEU A 428 -4.49 -12.47 1.68
C LEU A 428 -3.89 -12.74 3.06
N ASN A 429 -3.88 -13.98 3.50
CA ASN A 429 -3.11 -14.39 4.68
C ASN A 429 -1.61 -14.51 4.32
N ALA A 430 -0.76 -14.74 5.32
CA ALA A 430 0.68 -14.80 5.11
C ALA A 430 1.10 -15.94 4.16
N THR A 431 0.43 -17.09 4.19
CA THR A 431 0.70 -18.21 3.27
C THR A 431 0.39 -17.83 1.83
N GLN A 432 -0.81 -17.28 1.57
CA GLN A 432 -1.20 -16.84 0.23
C GLN A 432 -0.31 -15.69 -0.27
N ALA A 433 0.10 -14.77 0.61
CA ALA A 433 1.02 -13.69 0.27
C ALA A 433 2.40 -14.21 -0.14
N LEU A 434 2.94 -15.20 0.59
CA LEU A 434 4.22 -15.82 0.27
C LEU A 434 4.15 -16.66 -1.02
N GLU A 435 3.07 -17.41 -1.22
CA GLU A 435 2.79 -18.14 -2.47
C GLU A 435 2.80 -17.18 -3.65
N LEU A 436 2.07 -16.07 -3.56
CA LEU A 436 2.03 -15.05 -4.60
C LEU A 436 3.43 -14.46 -4.87
N ALA A 437 4.25 -14.24 -3.82
CA ALA A 437 5.61 -13.75 -3.99
C ALA A 437 6.49 -14.71 -4.80
N PHE A 438 6.40 -16.03 -4.60
CA PHE A 438 7.10 -17.02 -5.42
C PHE A 438 6.68 -16.96 -6.90
N LEU A 439 5.38 -16.86 -7.14
CA LEU A 439 4.84 -16.78 -8.50
C LEU A 439 5.25 -15.48 -9.21
N ILE A 440 5.25 -14.35 -8.50
CA ILE A 440 5.76 -13.08 -9.03
C ILE A 440 7.27 -13.15 -9.30
N ALA A 441 8.03 -13.80 -8.44
CA ALA A 441 9.47 -13.97 -8.62
C ALA A 441 9.83 -14.71 -9.93
N ASP A 442 9.04 -15.71 -10.31
CA ASP A 442 9.20 -16.42 -11.59
C ASP A 442 8.86 -15.51 -12.80
N MET A 443 7.87 -14.60 -12.65
CA MET A 443 7.55 -13.62 -13.69
C MET A 443 8.65 -12.57 -13.83
N LEU A 444 9.22 -12.10 -12.71
CA LEU A 444 10.33 -11.15 -12.71
C LEU A 444 11.57 -11.72 -13.40
N LYS A 445 11.90 -12.99 -13.19
CA LYS A 445 12.98 -13.66 -13.94
C LYS A 445 12.76 -13.58 -15.44
N LYS A 446 11.54 -13.92 -15.89
CA LYS A 446 11.16 -13.90 -17.32
C LYS A 446 11.14 -12.49 -17.92
N GLN A 447 10.89 -11.45 -17.11
CA GLN A 447 10.92 -10.06 -17.57
C GLN A 447 12.35 -9.56 -17.79
N ARG A 448 13.34 -10.15 -17.12
CA ARG A 448 14.74 -9.73 -17.13
C ARG A 448 15.63 -10.60 -18.01
N SER A 449 15.19 -11.82 -18.36
CA SER A 449 15.83 -12.68 -19.36
C SER A 449 15.53 -12.19 -20.79
#